data_1a9b40183285d3eac7ae5e58bdd7d637
#
_entry.id   1a9b40183285d3eac7ae5e58bdd7d637
#
_cell.length_a   1.000
_cell.length_b   1.000
_cell.length_c   1.000
_cell.angle_alpha   90.00
_cell.angle_beta   90.00
_cell.angle_gamma   90.00
#
_symmetry.space_group_name_H-M   'P 1'
#
loop_
_entity.id
_entity.type
_entity.pdbx_description
1 polymer ?
#
loop_
_entity_poly.entity_id
_entity_poly.type
_entity_poly.pdbx_seq_one_letter_code
_entity_poly.pdbx_strand_id
1 'polypeptide(L)'
;MNKRRVLVVHYSSPSGQLSEVIRNFCSPLAESGEVELHELVLRPRKPYPFPWPILRFFDTFPETIYLDPPEMEPFGPAAGLRYDLVILGYQVWFLSPSGPTAGFLKSPEAQALLKDTPVVTVIACRDMWLMAQERVKEFLTKAQARLVGNVVLIDEGGSIGSLLATPLWMMTGNRGPMLGGLIPRAGVRPDQIKASRRFGERIASVLKRGDALDATLLQGLGAVKVNTRLITTEKAARRSFLGWGALLRLLGKQGAWARQPVVLIYIFFLIALLITVLPLSMLLKTLAAPLLRKRIAAQAAYFSQPSGE
;
A
#
# COMPACT_ATOMS: atom_id res chain seq x y z
N MET A 1 34.07 5.09 -10.60
CA MET A 1 32.71 5.18 -11.20
C MET A 1 31.82 5.94 -10.22
N ASN A 2 30.97 6.84 -10.71
CA ASN A 2 30.00 7.51 -9.81
C ASN A 2 28.98 6.46 -9.33
N LYS A 3 28.74 6.39 -8.03
CA LYS A 3 27.72 5.49 -7.48
C LYS A 3 26.34 5.85 -7.99
N ARG A 4 25.49 4.86 -8.23
CA ARG A 4 24.07 5.09 -8.57
C ARG A 4 23.31 5.57 -7.35
N ARG A 5 22.53 6.64 -7.49
CA ARG A 5 21.73 7.19 -6.39
C ARG A 5 20.34 6.57 -6.37
N VAL A 6 20.00 5.95 -5.27
CA VAL A 6 18.67 5.36 -5.04
C VAL A 6 18.03 6.03 -3.85
N LEU A 7 16.81 6.54 -4.04
CA LEU A 7 16.00 7.09 -2.95
C LEU A 7 14.96 6.08 -2.51
N VAL A 8 14.87 5.87 -1.21
CA VAL A 8 13.82 5.09 -0.56
C VAL A 8 12.85 6.05 0.12
N VAL A 9 11.60 6.06 -0.31
CA VAL A 9 10.55 6.90 0.29
C VAL A 9 9.54 6.01 0.96
N HIS A 10 9.28 6.20 2.25
CA HIS A 10 8.23 5.44 2.94
C HIS A 10 7.71 6.17 4.19
N TYR A 11 6.48 5.82 4.59
CA TYR A 11 5.94 6.20 5.89
C TYR A 11 6.33 5.16 6.94
N SER A 12 7.15 5.58 7.92
CA SER A 12 7.47 4.75 9.08
C SER A 12 6.32 4.82 10.09
N SER A 13 5.32 3.95 9.92
CA SER A 13 4.23 3.84 10.89
C SER A 13 4.74 3.24 12.21
N PRO A 14 4.11 3.58 13.36
CA PRO A 14 4.51 3.02 14.65
C PRO A 14 4.43 1.49 14.73
N SER A 15 3.66 0.82 13.86
CA SER A 15 3.63 -0.64 13.75
C SER A 15 4.93 -1.25 13.23
N GLY A 16 5.76 -0.45 12.56
CA GLY A 16 7.10 -0.82 12.09
C GLY A 16 7.17 -1.78 10.90
N GLN A 17 6.06 -2.37 10.46
CA GLN A 17 6.08 -3.45 9.47
C GLN A 17 6.61 -3.01 8.11
N LEU A 18 6.15 -1.89 7.57
CA LEU A 18 6.65 -1.40 6.28
C LEU A 18 8.13 -1.07 6.34
N SER A 19 8.60 -0.46 7.43
CA SER A 19 10.03 -0.16 7.63
C SER A 19 10.87 -1.43 7.69
N GLU A 20 10.36 -2.51 8.28
CA GLU A 20 11.01 -3.82 8.29
C GLU A 20 11.11 -4.41 6.87
N VAL A 21 10.01 -4.36 6.10
CA VAL A 21 9.99 -4.78 4.69
C VAL A 21 11.00 -3.99 3.87
N ILE A 22 10.98 -2.67 3.95
CA ILE A 22 11.89 -1.78 3.21
C ILE A 22 13.34 -2.05 3.56
N ARG A 23 13.67 -2.25 4.84
CA ARG A 23 15.04 -2.59 5.28
C ARG A 23 15.53 -3.89 4.64
N ASN A 24 14.72 -4.96 4.67
CA ASN A 24 15.08 -6.25 4.06
C ASN A 24 15.17 -6.15 2.53
N PHE A 25 14.25 -5.43 1.91
CA PHE A 25 14.25 -5.20 0.47
C PHE A 25 15.49 -4.43 0.01
N CYS A 26 15.89 -3.37 0.74
CA CYS A 26 16.99 -2.49 0.34
C CYS A 26 18.37 -2.98 0.81
N SER A 27 18.45 -3.98 1.69
CA SER A 27 19.75 -4.44 2.22
C SER A 27 20.78 -4.84 1.14
N PRO A 28 20.42 -5.50 0.02
CA PRO A 28 21.38 -5.81 -1.04
C PRO A 28 21.88 -4.55 -1.78
N LEU A 29 21.07 -3.51 -1.87
CA LEU A 29 21.48 -2.24 -2.46
C LEU A 29 22.53 -1.55 -1.59
N ALA A 30 22.29 -1.51 -0.28
CA ALA A 30 23.25 -0.96 0.69
C ALA A 30 24.57 -1.75 0.73
N GLU A 31 24.49 -3.08 0.64
CA GLU A 31 25.64 -3.99 0.68
C GLU A 31 26.45 -4.00 -0.63
N SER A 32 25.89 -3.58 -1.75
CA SER A 32 26.51 -3.67 -3.07
C SER A 32 27.75 -2.80 -3.24
N GLY A 33 27.93 -1.75 -2.42
CA GLY A 33 29.00 -0.76 -2.56
C GLY A 33 28.88 0.16 -3.80
N GLU A 34 28.04 -0.18 -4.76
CA GLU A 34 27.82 0.53 -6.04
C GLU A 34 26.68 1.57 -5.96
N VAL A 35 25.90 1.52 -4.89
CA VAL A 35 24.71 2.36 -4.68
C VAL A 35 24.93 3.34 -3.55
N GLU A 36 24.57 4.61 -3.77
CA GLU A 36 24.37 5.62 -2.73
C GLU A 36 22.90 5.62 -2.37
N LEU A 37 22.58 5.00 -1.23
CA LEU A 37 21.19 4.82 -0.78
C LEU A 37 20.80 5.98 0.14
N HIS A 38 19.78 6.74 -0.27
CA HIS A 38 19.17 7.79 0.53
C HIS A 38 17.81 7.32 1.04
N GLU A 39 17.43 7.76 2.23
CA GLU A 39 16.14 7.45 2.82
C GLU A 39 15.37 8.73 3.11
N LEU A 40 14.11 8.77 2.70
CA LEU A 40 13.16 9.83 2.99
C LEU A 40 11.97 9.24 3.76
N VAL A 41 12.00 9.40 5.07
CA VAL A 41 10.92 8.96 5.96
C VAL A 41 9.84 10.03 6.00
N LEU A 42 8.65 9.68 5.53
CA LEU A 42 7.49 10.56 5.53
C LEU A 42 6.97 10.78 6.95
N ARG A 43 6.81 12.02 7.37
CA ARG A 43 6.35 12.39 8.72
C ARG A 43 5.18 13.36 8.63
N PRO A 44 3.98 12.95 9.08
CA PRO A 44 2.90 13.92 9.29
C PRO A 44 3.21 14.77 10.52
N ARG A 45 2.92 16.07 10.48
CA ARG A 45 3.12 16.99 11.63
C ARG A 45 2.39 16.52 12.89
N LYS A 46 1.22 15.90 12.72
CA LYS A 46 0.48 15.25 13.81
C LYS A 46 0.58 13.75 13.61
N PRO A 47 1.41 13.04 14.39
CA PRO A 47 1.57 11.60 14.26
C PRO A 47 0.25 10.86 14.46
N TYR A 48 0.08 9.79 13.70
CA TYR A 48 -1.02 8.88 13.91
C TYR A 48 -0.76 8.02 15.16
N PRO A 49 -1.79 7.77 15.97
CA PRO A 49 -1.63 6.94 17.16
C PRO A 49 -1.43 5.47 16.81
N PHE A 50 -0.74 4.76 17.69
CA PHE A 50 -0.68 3.32 17.68
C PHE A 50 -0.49 2.81 19.11
N PRO A 51 -1.34 1.94 19.63
CA PRO A 51 -2.59 1.43 19.02
C PRO A 51 -3.60 2.52 18.65
N TRP A 52 -4.44 2.22 17.66
CA TRP A 52 -5.44 3.17 17.18
C TRP A 52 -6.72 3.11 18.02
N PRO A 53 -7.20 4.24 18.56
CA PRO A 53 -8.58 4.32 19.03
C PRO A 53 -9.55 4.07 17.86
N ILE A 54 -10.50 3.15 18.06
CA ILE A 54 -11.38 2.66 16.97
C ILE A 54 -12.09 3.79 16.21
N LEU A 55 -12.67 4.74 16.92
CA LEU A 55 -13.38 5.86 16.30
C LEU A 55 -12.41 6.75 15.50
N ARG A 56 -11.22 7.01 16.04
CA ARG A 56 -10.21 7.81 15.36
C ARG A 56 -9.66 7.13 14.11
N PHE A 57 -9.51 5.79 14.13
CA PHE A 57 -9.14 5.02 12.96
C PHE A 57 -10.18 5.19 11.84
N PHE A 58 -11.45 4.94 12.15
CA PHE A 58 -12.51 5.06 11.17
C PHE A 58 -12.82 6.51 10.77
N ASP A 59 -12.56 7.50 11.61
CA ASP A 59 -12.70 8.92 11.25
C ASP A 59 -11.59 9.42 10.32
N THR A 60 -10.52 8.63 10.12
CA THR A 60 -9.45 8.94 9.13
C THR A 60 -9.85 8.55 7.70
N PHE A 61 -10.86 7.68 7.55
CA PHE A 61 -11.19 7.08 6.27
C PHE A 61 -11.66 8.09 5.20
N PRO A 62 -12.50 9.12 5.49
CA PRO A 62 -12.95 10.05 4.47
C PRO A 62 -11.81 10.81 3.80
N GLU A 63 -10.87 11.32 4.58
CA GLU A 63 -9.70 12.03 4.08
C GLU A 63 -8.81 11.09 3.25
N THR A 64 -8.67 9.84 3.69
CA THR A 64 -7.85 8.85 2.97
C THR A 64 -8.42 8.49 1.61
N ILE A 65 -9.74 8.17 1.52
CA ILE A 65 -10.35 7.77 0.25
C ILE A 65 -10.44 8.94 -0.76
N TYR A 66 -10.54 10.17 -0.27
CA TYR A 66 -10.51 11.38 -1.08
C TYR A 66 -9.10 11.91 -1.33
N LEU A 67 -8.07 11.20 -0.83
CA LEU A 67 -6.67 11.59 -0.97
C LEU A 67 -6.41 13.01 -0.44
N ASP A 68 -7.05 13.36 0.68
CA ASP A 68 -6.86 14.61 1.38
C ASP A 68 -5.82 14.37 2.49
N PRO A 69 -4.54 14.71 2.24
CA PRO A 69 -3.46 14.28 3.12
C PRO A 69 -3.39 15.13 4.39
N PRO A 70 -2.78 14.60 5.46
CA PRO A 70 -2.41 15.41 6.61
C PRO A 70 -1.35 16.45 6.23
N GLU A 71 -1.20 17.48 7.05
CA GLU A 71 -0.03 18.36 6.98
C GLU A 71 1.24 17.52 7.20
N MET A 72 2.22 17.68 6.31
CA MET A 72 3.49 16.97 6.35
C MET A 72 4.61 17.86 6.91
N GLU A 73 5.58 17.23 7.57
CA GLU A 73 6.86 17.88 7.81
C GLU A 73 7.60 18.10 6.47
N PRO A 74 8.52 19.09 6.39
CA PRO A 74 9.38 19.26 5.21
C PRO A 74 10.14 17.97 4.88
N PHE A 75 10.22 17.62 3.59
CA PHE A 75 10.86 16.38 3.14
C PHE A 75 12.40 16.42 3.22
N GLY A 76 12.97 17.54 3.54
CA GLY A 76 14.42 17.70 3.71
C GLY A 76 15.21 17.69 2.41
N PRO A 77 16.57 17.76 2.49
CA PRO A 77 17.45 17.95 1.34
C PRO A 77 17.37 16.83 0.31
N ALA A 78 17.07 15.60 0.73
CA ALA A 78 16.95 14.45 -0.17
C ALA A 78 15.90 14.67 -1.27
N ALA A 79 14.82 15.40 -1.00
CA ALA A 79 13.79 15.70 -1.98
C ALA A 79 14.25 16.64 -3.12
N GLY A 80 15.36 17.36 -2.95
CA GLY A 80 15.94 18.26 -3.96
C GLY A 80 16.99 17.61 -4.88
N LEU A 81 17.32 16.34 -4.68
CA LEU A 81 18.34 15.64 -5.48
C LEU A 81 17.74 14.89 -6.67
N ARG A 82 18.60 14.51 -7.62
CA ARG A 82 18.25 13.61 -8.73
C ARG A 82 18.67 12.18 -8.41
N TYR A 83 17.83 11.23 -8.78
CA TYR A 83 18.02 9.81 -8.50
C TYR A 83 17.93 8.96 -9.77
N ASP A 84 18.70 7.87 -9.81
CA ASP A 84 18.61 6.85 -10.86
C ASP A 84 17.40 5.93 -10.64
N LEU A 85 16.93 5.81 -9.39
CA LEU A 85 15.77 5.01 -9.01
C LEU A 85 15.13 5.55 -7.73
N VAL A 86 13.80 5.53 -7.68
CA VAL A 86 13.01 5.75 -6.44
C VAL A 86 12.30 4.46 -6.06
N ILE A 87 12.47 4.03 -4.82
CA ILE A 87 11.72 2.93 -4.21
C ILE A 87 10.66 3.55 -3.30
N LEU A 88 9.40 3.46 -3.71
CA LEU A 88 8.26 4.02 -2.98
C LEU A 88 7.55 2.93 -2.17
N GLY A 89 7.83 2.88 -0.87
CA GLY A 89 7.15 1.98 0.07
C GLY A 89 5.87 2.60 0.63
N TYR A 90 4.74 1.86 0.59
CA TYR A 90 3.51 2.38 1.18
C TYR A 90 2.57 1.31 1.71
N GLN A 91 1.69 1.73 2.64
CA GLN A 91 0.58 0.94 3.15
C GLN A 91 -0.71 1.32 2.44
N VAL A 92 -1.62 0.35 2.33
CA VAL A 92 -2.97 0.57 1.84
C VAL A 92 -3.90 0.87 3.01
N TRP A 93 -4.52 2.04 3.00
CA TRP A 93 -5.54 2.46 3.94
C TRP A 93 -6.84 2.73 3.18
N PHE A 94 -7.92 2.02 3.53
CA PHE A 94 -9.23 2.21 2.91
C PHE A 94 -9.19 2.26 1.36
N LEU A 95 -8.52 1.27 0.75
CA LEU A 95 -8.34 1.14 -0.72
C LEU A 95 -7.60 2.31 -1.38
N SER A 96 -6.82 3.05 -0.63
CA SER A 96 -6.01 4.18 -1.09
C SER A 96 -4.60 4.09 -0.51
N PRO A 97 -3.60 4.76 -1.08
CA PRO A 97 -2.32 4.92 -0.40
C PRO A 97 -2.53 5.66 0.93
N SER A 98 -1.71 5.36 1.94
CA SER A 98 -1.80 6.01 3.25
C SER A 98 -1.72 7.54 3.12
N GLY A 99 -2.34 8.26 4.08
CA GLY A 99 -2.36 9.71 4.07
C GLY A 99 -0.97 10.36 3.90
N PRO A 100 0.08 9.92 4.64
CA PRO A 100 1.43 10.45 4.44
C PRO A 100 1.99 10.21 3.03
N THR A 101 1.73 9.04 2.44
CA THR A 101 2.13 8.73 1.05
C THR A 101 1.41 9.63 0.06
N ALA A 102 0.10 9.85 0.26
CA ALA A 102 -0.67 10.79 -0.57
C ALA A 102 -0.14 12.23 -0.42
N GLY A 103 0.27 12.63 0.78
CA GLY A 103 0.89 13.93 1.06
C GLY A 103 2.17 14.15 0.27
N PHE A 104 3.06 13.16 0.27
CA PHE A 104 4.27 13.19 -0.55
C PHE A 104 3.92 13.28 -2.04
N LEU A 105 3.12 12.36 -2.57
CA LEU A 105 2.81 12.29 -4.00
C LEU A 105 2.10 13.53 -4.56
N LYS A 106 1.41 14.29 -3.71
CA LYS A 106 0.75 15.56 -4.08
C LYS A 106 1.68 16.78 -3.99
N SER A 107 2.83 16.65 -3.36
CA SER A 107 3.74 17.79 -3.13
C SER A 107 4.46 18.22 -4.42
N PRO A 108 4.81 19.51 -4.54
CA PRO A 108 5.64 20.00 -5.63
C PRO A 108 7.03 19.34 -5.68
N GLU A 109 7.60 19.05 -4.51
CA GLU A 109 8.90 18.38 -4.37
C GLU A 109 8.86 16.97 -4.98
N ALA A 110 7.81 16.19 -4.70
CA ALA A 110 7.65 14.87 -5.29
C ALA A 110 7.46 14.96 -6.81
N GLN A 111 6.70 15.95 -7.33
CA GLN A 111 6.52 16.14 -8.77
C GLN A 111 7.87 16.41 -9.47
N ALA A 112 8.72 17.26 -8.88
CA ALA A 112 10.04 17.56 -9.41
C ALA A 112 11.00 16.37 -9.32
N LEU A 113 11.02 15.67 -8.19
CA LEU A 113 11.88 14.52 -7.91
C LEU A 113 11.57 13.32 -8.80
N LEU A 114 10.28 13.04 -9.01
CA LEU A 114 9.81 11.86 -9.74
C LEU A 114 9.87 12.03 -11.26
N LYS A 115 9.97 13.26 -11.77
CA LYS A 115 9.99 13.53 -13.20
C LYS A 115 11.10 12.76 -13.92
N ASP A 116 10.71 11.98 -14.93
CA ASP A 116 11.57 11.11 -15.76
C ASP A 116 12.33 10.02 -14.98
N THR A 117 12.00 9.86 -13.67
CA THR A 117 12.69 8.95 -12.77
C THR A 117 12.04 7.57 -12.78
N PRO A 118 12.81 6.45 -12.85
CA PRO A 118 12.30 5.11 -12.63
C PRO A 118 11.79 4.94 -11.20
N VAL A 119 10.63 4.31 -11.05
CA VAL A 119 10.00 4.06 -9.74
C VAL A 119 9.67 2.58 -9.58
N VAL A 120 10.05 2.01 -8.45
CA VAL A 120 9.57 0.72 -7.97
C VAL A 120 8.67 0.96 -6.77
N THR A 121 7.42 0.47 -6.82
CA THR A 121 6.52 0.50 -5.67
C THR A 121 6.65 -0.76 -4.82
N VAL A 122 6.67 -0.60 -3.49
CA VAL A 122 6.71 -1.70 -2.52
C VAL A 122 5.51 -1.55 -1.58
N ILE A 123 4.57 -2.47 -1.68
CA ILE A 123 3.30 -2.43 -0.94
C ILE A 123 3.33 -3.47 0.17
N ALA A 124 3.10 -3.04 1.41
CA ALA A 124 2.82 -3.94 2.52
C ALA A 124 1.36 -3.73 2.96
N CYS A 125 0.51 -4.73 2.74
CA CYS A 125 -0.92 -4.62 2.97
C CYS A 125 -1.53 -5.94 3.43
N ARG A 126 -2.78 -5.87 3.89
CA ARG A 126 -3.55 -7.06 4.21
C ARG A 126 -3.98 -7.82 2.95
N ASP A 127 -4.55 -7.14 2.00
CA ASP A 127 -5.02 -7.49 0.66
C ASP A 127 -5.73 -6.25 0.08
N MET A 128 -6.44 -6.36 -1.05
CA MET A 128 -7.25 -5.27 -1.62
C MET A 128 -6.42 -3.99 -1.89
N TRP A 129 -5.31 -4.15 -2.56
CA TRP A 129 -4.34 -3.10 -2.88
C TRP A 129 -4.52 -2.49 -4.28
N LEU A 130 -5.35 -3.08 -5.13
CA LEU A 130 -5.45 -2.73 -6.55
C LEU A 130 -5.86 -1.28 -6.76
N MET A 131 -6.91 -0.82 -6.05
CA MET A 131 -7.39 0.55 -6.18
C MET A 131 -6.41 1.57 -5.61
N ALA A 132 -5.66 1.22 -4.58
CA ALA A 132 -4.58 2.05 -4.06
C ALA A 132 -3.45 2.21 -5.08
N GLN A 133 -3.02 1.11 -5.72
CA GLN A 133 -1.98 1.15 -6.76
C GLN A 133 -2.43 1.97 -7.98
N GLU A 134 -3.68 1.88 -8.40
CA GLU A 134 -4.20 2.73 -9.48
C GLU A 134 -4.09 4.23 -9.13
N ARG A 135 -4.35 4.61 -7.88
CA ARG A 135 -4.14 6.00 -7.43
C ARG A 135 -2.68 6.41 -7.47
N VAL A 136 -1.79 5.52 -7.03
CA VAL A 136 -0.33 5.76 -7.12
C VAL A 136 0.10 5.90 -8.58
N LYS A 137 -0.35 5.02 -9.49
CA LYS A 137 -0.08 5.12 -10.93
C LYS A 137 -0.54 6.46 -11.51
N GLU A 138 -1.73 6.96 -11.12
CA GLU A 138 -2.21 8.28 -11.54
C GLU A 138 -1.26 9.41 -11.11
N PHE A 139 -0.76 9.37 -9.86
CA PHE A 139 0.22 10.36 -9.40
C PHE A 139 1.55 10.25 -10.13
N LEU A 140 2.05 9.04 -10.34
CA LEU A 140 3.30 8.80 -11.07
C LEU A 140 3.19 9.29 -12.52
N THR A 141 2.05 9.02 -13.18
CA THR A 141 1.80 9.52 -14.55
C THR A 141 1.77 11.05 -14.60
N LYS A 142 1.10 11.71 -13.63
CA LYS A 142 1.09 13.18 -13.52
C LYS A 142 2.48 13.75 -13.30
N ALA A 143 3.31 13.07 -12.52
CA ALA A 143 4.70 13.46 -12.28
C ALA A 143 5.65 13.09 -13.43
N GLN A 144 5.14 12.48 -14.51
CA GLN A 144 5.94 11.95 -15.62
C GLN A 144 7.00 10.93 -15.15
N ALA A 145 6.75 10.20 -14.08
CA ALA A 145 7.59 9.13 -13.57
C ALA A 145 7.40 7.84 -14.36
N ARG A 146 8.43 7.00 -14.41
CA ARG A 146 8.38 5.69 -15.08
C ARG A 146 8.22 4.56 -14.06
N LEU A 147 7.03 3.99 -13.93
CA LEU A 147 6.81 2.82 -13.07
C LEU A 147 7.45 1.58 -13.72
N VAL A 148 8.56 1.12 -13.14
CA VAL A 148 9.36 0.00 -13.67
C VAL A 148 9.24 -1.29 -12.85
N GLY A 149 8.61 -1.22 -11.68
CA GLY A 149 8.38 -2.40 -10.83
C GLY A 149 7.28 -2.16 -9.80
N ASN A 150 6.62 -3.25 -9.43
CA ASN A 150 5.66 -3.28 -8.31
C ASN A 150 5.89 -4.55 -7.50
N VAL A 151 6.03 -4.44 -6.21
CA VAL A 151 6.16 -5.56 -5.26
C VAL A 151 5.04 -5.48 -4.25
N VAL A 152 4.31 -6.56 -4.07
CA VAL A 152 3.17 -6.60 -3.15
C VAL A 152 3.37 -7.72 -2.14
N LEU A 153 3.52 -7.35 -0.89
CA LEU A 153 3.59 -8.27 0.24
C LEU A 153 2.25 -8.23 0.99
N ILE A 154 1.55 -9.35 0.94
CA ILE A 154 0.21 -9.50 1.49
C ILE A 154 0.28 -10.27 2.81
N ASP A 155 -0.54 -9.86 3.78
CA ASP A 155 -0.81 -10.61 4.99
C ASP A 155 -1.48 -11.95 4.64
N GLU A 156 -0.82 -13.05 4.95
CA GLU A 156 -1.30 -14.41 4.63
C GLU A 156 -2.24 -14.99 5.70
N GLY A 157 -2.76 -14.21 6.61
CA GLY A 157 -3.61 -14.68 7.72
C GLY A 157 -4.91 -15.40 7.32
N GLY A 158 -5.04 -15.84 6.04
CA GLY A 158 -6.22 -16.54 5.52
C GLY A 158 -7.48 -15.67 5.50
N SER A 159 -8.52 -16.11 4.83
CA SER A 159 -9.63 -15.26 4.39
C SER A 159 -10.49 -14.65 5.51
N ILE A 160 -10.80 -15.37 6.58
CA ILE A 160 -11.68 -14.86 7.65
C ILE A 160 -10.88 -14.44 8.89
N GLY A 161 -9.87 -15.22 9.27
CA GLY A 161 -9.03 -14.90 10.43
C GLY A 161 -8.28 -13.59 10.27
N SER A 162 -7.75 -13.27 9.07
CA SER A 162 -7.08 -12.00 8.81
C SER A 162 -8.02 -10.79 8.81
N LEU A 163 -9.31 -10.98 8.53
CA LEU A 163 -10.32 -9.93 8.64
C LEU A 163 -10.41 -9.37 10.07
N LEU A 164 -10.21 -10.22 11.08
CA LEU A 164 -10.20 -9.85 12.48
C LEU A 164 -8.79 -9.53 12.99
N ALA A 165 -7.77 -10.27 12.53
CA ALA A 165 -6.41 -10.15 13.02
C ALA A 165 -5.82 -8.75 12.83
N THR A 166 -5.94 -8.17 11.63
CA THR A 166 -5.36 -6.86 11.34
C THR A 166 -6.06 -5.72 12.09
N PRO A 167 -7.41 -5.60 12.13
CA PRO A 167 -8.07 -4.60 12.97
C PRO A 167 -7.72 -4.75 14.45
N LEU A 168 -7.71 -5.97 14.99
CA LEU A 168 -7.34 -6.20 16.39
C LEU A 168 -5.89 -5.77 16.65
N TRP A 169 -4.96 -6.11 15.78
CA TRP A 169 -3.59 -5.63 15.89
C TRP A 169 -3.52 -4.10 15.87
N MET A 170 -4.21 -3.45 14.95
CA MET A 170 -4.23 -2.00 14.85
C MET A 170 -4.77 -1.34 16.12
N MET A 171 -5.76 -1.94 16.79
CA MET A 171 -6.44 -1.40 17.97
C MET A 171 -5.80 -1.81 19.29
N THR A 172 -5.09 -2.94 19.35
CA THR A 172 -4.48 -3.46 20.59
C THR A 172 -2.96 -3.38 20.60
N GLY A 173 -2.32 -3.20 19.45
CA GLY A 173 -0.87 -3.31 19.29
C GLY A 173 -0.35 -4.75 19.28
N ASN A 174 -1.20 -5.75 19.54
CA ASN A 174 -0.82 -7.16 19.59
C ASN A 174 -1.00 -7.82 18.21
N ARG A 175 0.08 -8.36 17.65
CA ARG A 175 0.05 -9.07 16.36
C ARG A 175 -0.56 -10.48 16.44
N GLY A 176 -0.76 -11.01 17.62
CA GLY A 176 -1.25 -12.37 17.82
C GLY A 176 -0.20 -13.46 17.63
N PRO A 177 -0.60 -14.75 17.56
CA PRO A 177 -1.99 -15.21 17.45
C PRO A 177 -2.80 -14.96 18.73
N MET A 178 -4.14 -14.86 18.60
CA MET A 178 -5.05 -14.59 19.72
C MET A 178 -6.09 -15.71 19.85
N LEU A 179 -6.75 -15.77 21.02
CA LEU A 179 -7.78 -16.77 21.32
C LEU A 179 -7.32 -18.21 21.02
N GLY A 180 -6.16 -18.61 21.54
CA GLY A 180 -5.63 -19.97 21.35
C GLY A 180 -5.31 -20.33 19.89
N GLY A 181 -5.10 -19.34 19.02
CA GLY A 181 -4.80 -19.56 17.58
C GLY A 181 -6.00 -19.45 16.64
N LEU A 182 -7.21 -19.25 17.16
CA LEU A 182 -8.41 -19.00 16.33
C LEU A 182 -8.27 -17.73 15.47
N ILE A 183 -7.59 -16.71 16.00
CA ILE A 183 -7.22 -15.52 15.25
C ILE A 183 -5.73 -15.65 14.91
N PRO A 184 -5.36 -15.75 13.63
CA PRO A 184 -3.98 -15.91 13.20
C PRO A 184 -3.16 -14.66 13.51
N ARG A 185 -1.84 -14.76 13.41
CA ARG A 185 -0.95 -13.61 13.51
C ARG A 185 -1.25 -12.61 12.39
N ALA A 186 -1.31 -11.33 12.76
CA ALA A 186 -1.50 -10.24 11.80
C ALA A 186 -0.19 -9.81 11.14
N GLY A 187 -0.33 -9.29 9.92
CA GLY A 187 0.76 -8.69 9.17
C GLY A 187 1.48 -9.66 8.24
N VAL A 188 2.38 -9.12 7.43
CA VAL A 188 3.20 -9.90 6.48
C VAL A 188 4.09 -10.87 7.26
N ARG A 189 4.17 -12.11 6.78
CA ARG A 189 4.97 -13.17 7.43
C ARG A 189 6.47 -12.86 7.42
N PRO A 190 7.22 -13.22 8.47
CA PRO A 190 8.65 -12.96 8.54
C PRO A 190 9.46 -13.58 7.41
N ASP A 191 9.06 -14.79 6.92
CA ASP A 191 9.70 -15.43 5.79
C ASP A 191 9.48 -14.65 4.48
N GLN A 192 8.28 -14.07 4.26
CA GLN A 192 8.00 -13.21 3.11
C GLN A 192 8.80 -11.90 3.18
N ILE A 193 8.92 -11.32 4.39
CA ILE A 193 9.74 -10.13 4.59
C ILE A 193 11.21 -10.43 4.24
N LYS A 194 11.76 -11.53 4.75
CA LYS A 194 13.12 -11.97 4.40
C LYS A 194 13.27 -12.26 2.91
N ALA A 195 12.30 -12.94 2.31
CA ALA A 195 12.32 -13.27 0.89
C ALA A 195 12.22 -12.02 -0.02
N SER A 196 11.77 -10.87 0.49
CA SER A 196 11.76 -9.62 -0.30
C SER A 196 13.15 -9.15 -0.71
N ARG A 197 14.20 -9.62 -0.04
CA ARG A 197 15.59 -9.36 -0.37
C ARG A 197 15.93 -9.68 -1.83
N ARG A 198 15.33 -10.74 -2.43
CA ARG A 198 15.55 -11.13 -3.83
C ARG A 198 15.26 -10.03 -4.85
N PHE A 199 14.30 -9.15 -4.54
CA PHE A 199 13.99 -8.02 -5.41
C PHE A 199 15.08 -6.95 -5.37
N GLY A 200 15.61 -6.66 -4.17
CA GLY A 200 16.76 -5.78 -3.99
C GLY A 200 18.02 -6.30 -4.68
N GLU A 201 18.27 -7.61 -4.60
CA GLU A 201 19.38 -8.29 -5.30
C GLU A 201 19.29 -8.13 -6.82
N ARG A 202 18.09 -8.31 -7.39
CA ARG A 202 17.85 -8.09 -8.81
C ARG A 202 18.12 -6.63 -9.19
N ILE A 203 17.60 -5.66 -8.45
CA ILE A 203 17.82 -4.24 -8.70
C ILE A 203 19.29 -3.88 -8.59
N ALA A 204 19.99 -4.32 -7.55
CA ALA A 204 21.43 -4.11 -7.37
C ALA A 204 22.24 -4.66 -8.53
N SER A 205 21.91 -5.87 -9.00
CA SER A 205 22.57 -6.52 -10.14
C SER A 205 22.38 -5.72 -11.45
N VAL A 206 21.16 -5.21 -11.72
CA VAL A 206 20.85 -4.41 -12.91
C VAL A 206 21.59 -3.06 -12.86
N LEU A 207 21.56 -2.38 -11.71
CA LEU A 207 22.28 -1.11 -11.51
C LEU A 207 23.79 -1.27 -11.67
N LYS A 208 24.38 -2.36 -11.17
CA LYS A 208 25.82 -2.67 -11.31
C LYS A 208 26.23 -2.89 -12.76
N ARG A 209 25.40 -3.57 -13.54
CA ARG A 209 25.67 -3.78 -14.98
C ARG A 209 25.44 -2.51 -15.83
N GLY A 210 24.75 -1.51 -15.29
CA GLY A 210 24.35 -0.32 -16.03
C GLY A 210 23.21 -0.57 -17.04
N ASP A 211 22.46 -1.67 -16.86
CA ASP A 211 21.33 -2.02 -17.70
C ASP A 211 20.17 -1.03 -17.48
N ALA A 212 19.28 -0.92 -18.47
CA ALA A 212 18.10 -0.07 -18.36
C ALA A 212 17.11 -0.60 -17.31
N LEU A 213 16.55 0.31 -16.52
CA LEU A 213 15.45 0.01 -15.62
C LEU A 213 14.13 0.15 -16.36
N ASP A 214 13.49 -0.97 -16.67
CA ASP A 214 12.23 -1.04 -17.40
C ASP A 214 11.20 -1.96 -16.74
N ALA A 215 10.06 -2.17 -17.40
CA ALA A 215 8.95 -2.98 -16.87
C ALA A 215 9.28 -4.46 -16.71
N THR A 216 10.40 -4.96 -17.22
CA THR A 216 10.83 -6.36 -17.07
C THR A 216 11.68 -6.60 -15.83
N LEU A 217 12.06 -5.52 -15.12
CA LEU A 217 13.01 -5.52 -13.99
C LEU A 217 12.75 -6.63 -12.96
N LEU A 218 11.49 -6.84 -12.58
CA LEU A 218 11.10 -7.78 -11.53
C LEU A 218 10.30 -8.98 -12.06
N GLN A 219 10.22 -9.18 -13.37
CA GLN A 219 9.53 -10.34 -13.94
C GLN A 219 10.22 -11.66 -13.54
N GLY A 220 9.42 -12.72 -13.38
CA GLY A 220 9.90 -14.04 -12.97
C GLY A 220 10.25 -14.17 -11.50
N LEU A 221 10.08 -13.12 -10.68
CA LEU A 221 10.41 -13.12 -9.25
C LEU A 221 9.18 -13.29 -8.34
N GLY A 222 7.97 -13.43 -8.89
CA GLY A 222 6.75 -13.51 -8.09
C GLY A 222 6.50 -12.21 -7.29
N ALA A 223 6.75 -11.07 -7.91
CA ALA A 223 6.65 -9.75 -7.26
C ALA A 223 5.21 -9.33 -6.99
N VAL A 224 4.27 -9.78 -7.82
CA VAL A 224 2.85 -9.44 -7.73
C VAL A 224 1.99 -10.69 -7.84
N LYS A 225 1.07 -10.85 -6.88
CA LYS A 225 0.03 -11.88 -6.93
C LYS A 225 -1.35 -11.21 -6.85
N VAL A 226 -2.10 -11.25 -7.94
CA VAL A 226 -3.44 -10.66 -8.01
C VAL A 226 -4.49 -11.66 -7.53
N ASN A 227 -5.24 -11.31 -6.49
CA ASN A 227 -6.40 -12.05 -6.04
C ASN A 227 -7.62 -11.70 -6.90
N THR A 228 -7.85 -12.49 -7.94
CA THR A 228 -8.91 -12.24 -8.94
C THR A 228 -10.32 -12.21 -8.35
N ARG A 229 -10.56 -12.90 -7.23
CA ARG A 229 -11.86 -12.93 -6.54
C ARG A 229 -12.20 -11.58 -5.91
N LEU A 230 -11.20 -10.78 -5.59
CA LEU A 230 -11.37 -9.48 -4.92
C LEU A 230 -11.48 -8.30 -5.87
N ILE A 231 -11.14 -8.42 -7.16
CA ILE A 231 -11.11 -7.28 -8.10
C ILE A 231 -12.45 -6.54 -8.14
N THR A 232 -13.55 -7.25 -8.35
CA THR A 232 -14.88 -6.63 -8.39
C THR A 232 -15.36 -6.15 -7.03
N THR A 233 -15.00 -6.87 -5.96
CA THR A 233 -15.31 -6.48 -4.57
C THR A 233 -14.62 -5.16 -4.22
N GLU A 234 -13.35 -5.03 -4.56
CA GLU A 234 -12.57 -3.83 -4.30
C GLU A 234 -13.12 -2.60 -5.03
N LYS A 235 -13.49 -2.76 -6.31
CA LYS A 235 -14.16 -1.71 -7.09
C LYS A 235 -15.50 -1.28 -6.48
N ALA A 236 -16.31 -2.25 -6.03
CA ALA A 236 -17.60 -1.97 -5.40
C ALA A 236 -17.42 -1.30 -4.02
N ALA A 237 -16.51 -1.82 -3.20
CA ALA A 237 -16.19 -1.25 -1.89
C ALA A 237 -15.70 0.19 -2.00
N ARG A 238 -14.87 0.49 -3.01
CA ARG A 238 -14.41 1.86 -3.24
C ARG A 238 -15.56 2.84 -3.53
N ARG A 239 -16.58 2.42 -4.31
CA ARG A 239 -17.77 3.26 -4.56
C ARG A 239 -18.54 3.53 -3.27
N SER A 240 -18.74 2.51 -2.45
CA SER A 240 -19.36 2.63 -1.12
C SER A 240 -18.57 3.59 -0.23
N PHE A 241 -17.24 3.45 -0.20
CA PHE A 241 -16.37 4.33 0.58
C PHE A 241 -16.45 5.79 0.12
N LEU A 242 -16.54 6.06 -1.17
CA LEU A 242 -16.72 7.42 -1.67
C LEU A 242 -18.07 8.01 -1.19
N GLY A 243 -19.18 7.25 -1.22
CA GLY A 243 -20.47 7.73 -0.74
C GLY A 243 -20.46 8.05 0.76
N TRP A 244 -19.98 7.12 1.60
CA TRP A 244 -19.87 7.35 3.04
C TRP A 244 -18.88 8.45 3.39
N GLY A 245 -17.76 8.52 2.67
CA GLY A 245 -16.76 9.56 2.84
C GLY A 245 -17.31 10.95 2.51
N ALA A 246 -18.12 11.08 1.44
CA ALA A 246 -18.79 12.32 1.11
C ALA A 246 -19.73 12.77 2.24
N LEU A 247 -20.56 11.85 2.75
CA LEU A 247 -21.47 12.12 3.86
C LEU A 247 -20.74 12.63 5.11
N LEU A 248 -19.66 11.94 5.49
CA LEU A 248 -18.86 12.32 6.67
C LEU A 248 -18.18 13.68 6.49
N ARG A 249 -17.69 13.99 5.30
CA ARG A 249 -17.08 15.30 4.99
C ARG A 249 -18.06 16.47 5.05
N LEU A 250 -19.34 16.24 4.75
CA LEU A 250 -20.41 17.26 4.93
C LEU A 250 -20.63 17.61 6.40
N LEU A 251 -20.32 16.67 7.33
CA LEU A 251 -20.48 16.87 8.77
C LEU A 251 -19.27 17.56 9.44
N GLY A 252 -18.26 17.93 8.66
CA GLY A 252 -17.10 18.67 9.14
C GLY A 252 -15.77 18.00 8.81
N LYS A 253 -14.68 18.53 9.38
CA LYS A 253 -13.31 17.99 9.24
C LYS A 253 -13.09 16.79 10.17
N GLN A 254 -12.03 16.05 9.94
CA GLN A 254 -11.58 14.96 10.82
C GLN A 254 -11.52 15.42 12.29
N GLY A 255 -12.11 14.64 13.19
CA GLY A 255 -12.21 14.96 14.61
C GLY A 255 -13.46 15.76 15.00
N ALA A 256 -14.27 16.23 14.07
CA ALA A 256 -15.50 16.93 14.38
C ALA A 256 -16.50 16.02 15.13
N TRP A 257 -17.06 16.49 16.23
CA TRP A 257 -17.99 15.73 17.05
C TRP A 257 -19.25 15.28 16.27
N ALA A 258 -19.72 16.10 15.33
CA ALA A 258 -20.88 15.80 14.48
C ALA A 258 -20.67 14.56 13.58
N ARG A 259 -19.42 14.16 13.30
CA ARG A 259 -19.08 12.95 12.53
C ARG A 259 -19.23 11.66 13.34
N GLN A 260 -19.06 11.72 14.67
CA GLN A 260 -18.94 10.53 15.53
C GLN A 260 -20.14 9.58 15.45
N PRO A 261 -21.41 10.04 15.50
CA PRO A 261 -22.55 9.15 15.34
C PRO A 261 -22.58 8.44 13.98
N VAL A 262 -22.23 9.16 12.92
CA VAL A 262 -22.21 8.59 11.55
C VAL A 262 -21.02 7.64 11.36
N VAL A 263 -19.89 7.89 12.00
CA VAL A 263 -18.76 6.94 12.04
C VAL A 263 -19.18 5.63 12.71
N LEU A 264 -19.92 5.68 13.81
CA LEU A 264 -20.47 4.49 14.46
C LEU A 264 -21.41 3.71 13.54
N ILE A 265 -22.35 4.38 12.90
CA ILE A 265 -23.27 3.78 11.91
C ILE A 265 -22.46 3.13 10.79
N TYR A 266 -21.43 3.82 10.29
CA TYR A 266 -20.53 3.27 9.26
C TYR A 266 -19.78 2.02 9.70
N ILE A 267 -19.30 1.95 10.96
CA ILE A 267 -18.66 0.76 11.51
C ILE A 267 -19.64 -0.42 11.51
N PHE A 268 -20.86 -0.23 12.00
CA PHE A 268 -21.89 -1.27 11.98
C PHE A 268 -22.25 -1.70 10.57
N PHE A 269 -22.39 -0.75 9.64
CA PHE A 269 -22.58 -1.04 8.22
C PHE A 269 -21.46 -1.91 7.64
N LEU A 270 -20.18 -1.57 7.92
CA LEU A 270 -19.05 -2.38 7.46
C LEU A 270 -19.05 -3.79 8.04
N ILE A 271 -19.34 -3.94 9.32
CA ILE A 271 -19.44 -5.26 9.97
C ILE A 271 -20.55 -6.07 9.32
N ALA A 272 -21.74 -5.49 9.14
CA ALA A 272 -22.86 -6.15 8.47
C ALA A 272 -22.49 -6.58 7.03
N LEU A 273 -21.84 -5.70 6.26
CA LEU A 273 -21.39 -5.97 4.90
C LEU A 273 -20.37 -7.13 4.85
N LEU A 274 -19.42 -7.15 5.80
CA LEU A 274 -18.42 -8.22 5.88
C LEU A 274 -19.02 -9.58 6.22
N ILE A 275 -20.04 -9.60 7.07
CA ILE A 275 -20.67 -10.87 7.52
C ILE A 275 -21.70 -11.38 6.51
N THR A 276 -22.41 -10.49 5.79
CA THR A 276 -23.51 -10.86 4.91
C THR A 276 -23.13 -10.81 3.42
N VAL A 277 -22.79 -9.61 2.93
CA VAL A 277 -22.61 -9.37 1.50
C VAL A 277 -21.32 -10.00 0.98
N LEU A 278 -20.25 -9.97 1.75
CA LEU A 278 -18.96 -10.49 1.29
C LEU A 278 -19.00 -12.01 1.05
N PRO A 279 -19.46 -12.86 2.00
CA PRO A 279 -19.59 -14.31 1.77
C PRO A 279 -20.53 -14.65 0.60
N LEU A 280 -21.70 -14.00 0.55
CA LEU A 280 -22.66 -14.22 -0.52
C LEU A 280 -22.08 -13.83 -1.89
N SER A 281 -21.40 -12.70 -1.98
CA SER A 281 -20.75 -12.25 -3.22
C SER A 281 -19.62 -13.19 -3.66
N MET A 282 -18.87 -13.78 -2.73
CA MET A 282 -17.84 -14.77 -3.03
C MET A 282 -18.46 -16.05 -3.61
N LEU A 283 -19.57 -16.53 -3.03
CA LEU A 283 -20.30 -17.69 -3.54
C LEU A 283 -20.80 -17.44 -4.97
N LEU A 284 -21.51 -16.32 -5.20
CA LEU A 284 -22.03 -15.94 -6.52
C LEU A 284 -20.91 -15.81 -7.57
N LYS A 285 -19.77 -15.24 -7.20
CA LYS A 285 -18.61 -15.12 -8.09
C LYS A 285 -17.99 -16.47 -8.43
N THR A 286 -17.96 -17.40 -7.49
CA THR A 286 -17.46 -18.76 -7.76
C THR A 286 -18.35 -19.44 -8.79
N LEU A 287 -19.66 -19.29 -8.68
CA LEU A 287 -20.62 -19.84 -9.66
C LEU A 287 -20.51 -19.16 -11.04
N ALA A 288 -20.28 -17.85 -11.08
CA ALA A 288 -20.16 -17.09 -12.32
C ALA A 288 -18.74 -17.13 -12.95
N ALA A 289 -17.74 -17.65 -12.25
CA ALA A 289 -16.35 -17.66 -12.69
C ALA A 289 -16.12 -18.27 -14.09
N PRO A 290 -16.76 -19.39 -14.47
CA PRO A 290 -16.59 -19.96 -15.81
C PRO A 290 -17.01 -19.01 -16.93
N LEU A 291 -18.12 -18.28 -16.74
CA LEU A 291 -18.68 -17.34 -17.71
C LEU A 291 -17.82 -16.07 -17.87
N LEU A 292 -17.11 -15.69 -16.81
CA LEU A 292 -16.33 -14.45 -16.74
C LEU A 292 -14.82 -14.67 -16.93
N ARG A 293 -14.39 -15.90 -17.23
CA ARG A 293 -12.97 -16.31 -17.24
C ARG A 293 -12.07 -15.38 -18.07
N LYS A 294 -12.45 -15.04 -19.31
CA LYS A 294 -11.68 -14.17 -20.19
C LYS A 294 -11.51 -12.76 -19.59
N ARG A 295 -12.60 -12.20 -19.05
CA ARG A 295 -12.60 -10.86 -18.43
C ARG A 295 -11.75 -10.83 -17.16
N ILE A 296 -11.85 -11.86 -16.34
CA ILE A 296 -11.06 -12.00 -15.11
C ILE A 296 -9.58 -12.12 -15.44
N ALA A 297 -9.21 -12.95 -16.44
CA ALA A 297 -7.83 -13.09 -16.89
C ALA A 297 -7.24 -11.76 -17.41
N ALA A 298 -7.97 -11.03 -18.25
CA ALA A 298 -7.54 -9.72 -18.74
C ALA A 298 -7.35 -8.71 -17.61
N GLN A 299 -8.23 -8.69 -16.61
CA GLN A 299 -8.06 -7.82 -15.43
C GLN A 299 -6.88 -8.25 -14.57
N ALA A 300 -6.65 -9.55 -14.38
CA ALA A 300 -5.49 -10.05 -13.65
C ALA A 300 -4.19 -9.63 -14.35
N ALA A 301 -4.10 -9.80 -15.66
CA ALA A 301 -2.95 -9.37 -16.45
C ALA A 301 -2.69 -7.85 -16.35
N TYR A 302 -3.76 -7.03 -16.40
CA TYR A 302 -3.64 -5.58 -16.22
C TYR A 302 -3.08 -5.19 -14.86
N PHE A 303 -3.66 -5.73 -13.77
CA PHE A 303 -3.26 -5.37 -12.42
C PHE A 303 -1.92 -5.97 -11.98
N SER A 304 -1.43 -7.00 -12.65
CA SER A 304 -0.12 -7.56 -12.38
C SER A 304 1.03 -6.71 -12.93
N GLN A 305 0.77 -5.84 -13.92
CA GLN A 305 1.82 -5.00 -14.51
C GLN A 305 2.30 -3.88 -13.56
N PRO A 306 3.61 -3.52 -13.62
CA PRO A 306 4.62 -3.98 -14.60
C PRO A 306 5.33 -5.29 -14.22
N SER A 307 5.18 -5.83 -13.02
CA SER A 307 6.01 -6.92 -12.50
C SER A 307 5.31 -8.28 -12.45
N GLY A 308 4.13 -8.39 -13.04
CA GLY A 308 3.41 -9.66 -13.12
C GLY A 308 3.97 -10.61 -14.16
N GLU A 309 3.77 -11.90 -13.91
CA GLU A 309 4.06 -13.00 -14.81
C GLU A 309 2.92 -13.22 -15.82
#